data_143b36dd475ea8866b8f643c275ff4b4
#
_entry.id   143b36dd475ea8866b8f643c275ff4b4
#
_cell.length_a   1.000
_cell.length_b   1.000
_cell.length_c   1.000
_cell.angle_alpha   90.00
_cell.angle_beta   90.00
_cell.angle_gamma   90.00
#
_symmetry.space_group_name_H-M   'P 1'
#
loop_
_entity.id
_entity.type
_entity.pdbx_description
1 polymer ?
#
loop_
_entity_poly.entity_id
_entity_poly.type
_entity_poly.pdbx_seq_one_letter_code
_entity_poly.pdbx_strand_id
1 'polypeptide(L)'
;RMMNVILSLIFMMFAINLGEYINSLLQENGYQVNPIVGQSIAALIFFALTFIIGLIIYHIFTHYFTRWAKKTRTTLDDEIIKNVKRPIYFLVILIGFWLAIDQLLFLDEYAIYIGFIFLAAEVLLVAYIITRVINVLVGWYADRMVRTGKQQMSTNILNIFKKFLHVVVYIFAFLFLLYISKVDLSGALVGLGVGGIAIAFALQNVLSDAFSAFSIFFDRPFEIGDFIVIGDDAGTVTHISMKSTRIQLLRGEELVISNRSILDKNIHNYKKLQKRRIVFTLGVTYGTPLEKLRKIETMIREIIGQSQICQVDRIHFKE
;
A
#
# COMPACT_ATOMS: atom_id res chain seq x y z
N ARG A 1 30.32 4.83 1.87
CA ARG A 1 31.51 5.55 1.30
C ARG A 1 31.61 5.37 -0.21
N MET A 2 31.53 4.15 -0.77
CA MET A 2 31.64 3.90 -2.22
C MET A 2 30.52 4.57 -3.03
N MET A 3 29.29 4.59 -2.54
CA MET A 3 28.15 5.25 -3.19
C MET A 3 28.30 6.78 -3.28
N ASN A 4 28.85 7.41 -2.24
CA ASN A 4 29.16 8.85 -2.26
C ASN A 4 30.29 9.20 -3.25
N VAL A 5 31.25 8.31 -3.45
CA VAL A 5 32.32 8.49 -4.44
C VAL A 5 31.76 8.35 -5.86
N ILE A 6 30.87 7.38 -6.09
CA ILE A 6 30.20 7.20 -7.40
C ILE A 6 29.29 8.40 -7.72
N LEU A 7 28.50 8.87 -6.76
CA LEU A 7 27.67 10.07 -6.91
C LEU A 7 28.52 11.32 -7.15
N SER A 8 29.63 11.49 -6.43
CA SER A 8 30.56 12.61 -6.62
C SER A 8 31.22 12.57 -7.99
N LEU A 9 31.63 11.39 -8.47
CA LEU A 9 32.16 11.22 -9.82
C LEU A 9 31.12 11.53 -10.89
N ILE A 10 29.90 11.08 -10.75
CA ILE A 10 28.78 11.40 -11.67
C ILE A 10 28.54 12.91 -11.67
N PHE A 11 28.49 13.55 -10.50
CA PHE A 11 28.27 15.00 -10.40
C PHE A 11 29.44 15.81 -10.98
N MET A 12 30.67 15.33 -10.81
CA MET A 12 31.87 15.92 -11.41
C MET A 12 31.88 15.76 -12.93
N MET A 13 31.36 14.67 -13.45
CA MET A 13 31.15 14.44 -14.89
C MET A 13 30.15 15.46 -15.50
N PHE A 14 29.10 15.83 -14.79
CA PHE A 14 28.15 16.85 -15.23
C PHE A 14 28.70 18.28 -15.26
N ALA A 15 29.77 18.56 -14.51
CA ALA A 15 30.27 19.91 -14.29
C ALA A 15 31.47 20.29 -15.24
N ILE A 16 32.06 19.33 -15.93
CA ILE A 16 33.29 19.57 -16.73
C ILE A 16 32.97 19.42 -18.20
N ASN A 17 33.19 20.52 -18.96
CA ASN A 17 33.29 20.45 -20.42
C ASN A 17 34.63 19.84 -20.79
N LEU A 18 34.74 18.51 -20.66
CA LEU A 18 35.96 17.76 -20.84
C LEU A 18 36.51 17.92 -22.29
N GLY A 19 35.62 18.15 -23.25
CA GLY A 19 35.97 18.37 -24.65
C GLY A 19 36.79 19.66 -24.85
N GLU A 20 36.38 20.76 -24.21
CA GLU A 20 37.12 22.01 -24.24
C GLU A 20 38.46 21.91 -23.50
N TYR A 21 38.48 21.22 -22.36
CA TYR A 21 39.69 20.99 -21.59
C TYR A 21 40.74 20.16 -22.38
N ILE A 22 40.30 19.10 -23.06
CA ILE A 22 41.18 18.29 -23.89
C ILE A 22 41.72 19.13 -25.08
N ASN A 23 40.87 19.95 -25.71
CA ASN A 23 41.29 20.81 -26.80
C ASN A 23 42.32 21.85 -26.34
N SER A 24 42.18 22.45 -25.15
CA SER A 24 43.14 23.39 -24.58
C SER A 24 44.50 22.71 -24.31
N LEU A 25 44.49 21.51 -23.74
CA LEU A 25 45.70 20.71 -23.50
C LEU A 25 46.42 20.34 -24.81
N LEU A 26 45.72 20.01 -25.87
CA LEU A 26 46.30 19.69 -27.17
C LEU A 26 46.92 20.93 -27.81
N GLN A 27 46.28 22.08 -27.69
CA GLN A 27 46.81 23.37 -28.17
C GLN A 27 48.07 23.81 -27.40
N GLU A 28 48.08 23.69 -26.07
CA GLU A 28 49.28 23.97 -25.24
C GLU A 28 50.47 23.12 -25.61
N ASN A 29 50.27 21.89 -26.08
CA ASN A 29 51.31 20.98 -26.54
C ASN A 29 51.68 21.17 -28.03
N GLY A 30 51.18 22.23 -28.67
CA GLY A 30 51.59 22.61 -30.05
C GLY A 30 50.84 21.86 -31.15
N TYR A 31 49.77 21.09 -30.82
CA TYR A 31 48.94 20.40 -31.81
C TYR A 31 47.81 21.32 -32.29
N GLN A 32 47.80 21.72 -33.54
CA GLN A 32 46.63 22.34 -34.17
C GLN A 32 45.63 21.26 -34.53
N VAL A 33 44.72 20.95 -33.59
CA VAL A 33 43.72 19.89 -33.77
C VAL A 33 42.34 20.54 -33.97
N ASN A 34 41.56 19.96 -34.86
CA ASN A 34 40.17 20.36 -35.04
C ASN A 34 39.40 20.17 -33.69
N PRO A 35 38.63 21.18 -33.22
CA PRO A 35 37.87 21.09 -31.98
C PRO A 35 37.00 19.82 -31.84
N ILE A 36 36.54 19.27 -32.95
CA ILE A 36 35.77 18.01 -33.00
C ILE A 36 36.56 16.82 -32.43
N VAL A 37 37.89 16.81 -32.55
CA VAL A 37 38.73 15.69 -32.08
C VAL A 37 38.71 15.60 -30.56
N GLY A 38 38.89 16.73 -29.86
CA GLY A 38 38.83 16.76 -28.39
C GLY A 38 37.45 16.37 -27.86
N GLN A 39 36.36 16.82 -28.51
CA GLN A 39 35.02 16.45 -28.20
C GLN A 39 34.77 14.95 -28.40
N SER A 40 35.23 14.37 -29.50
CA SER A 40 35.09 12.94 -29.76
C SER A 40 35.88 12.10 -28.76
N ILE A 41 37.07 12.54 -28.34
CA ILE A 41 37.85 11.87 -27.28
C ILE A 41 37.11 11.96 -25.95
N ALA A 42 36.57 13.13 -25.60
CA ALA A 42 35.76 13.29 -24.37
C ALA A 42 34.53 12.37 -24.38
N ALA A 43 33.79 12.32 -25.48
CA ALA A 43 32.64 11.44 -25.64
C ALA A 43 32.99 9.95 -25.43
N LEU A 44 34.11 9.52 -26.00
CA LEU A 44 34.63 8.14 -25.82
C LEU A 44 35.02 7.87 -24.36
N ILE A 45 35.64 8.82 -23.67
CA ILE A 45 36.01 8.71 -22.26
C ILE A 45 34.73 8.59 -21.40
N PHE A 46 33.75 9.44 -21.62
CA PHE A 46 32.46 9.39 -20.90
C PHE A 46 31.75 8.05 -21.12
N PHE A 47 31.70 7.58 -22.36
CA PHE A 47 31.11 6.30 -22.68
C PHE A 47 31.85 5.13 -22.01
N ALA A 48 33.18 5.12 -22.07
CA ALA A 48 33.98 4.08 -21.42
C ALA A 48 33.82 4.10 -19.88
N LEU A 49 33.83 5.28 -19.26
CA LEU A 49 33.64 5.46 -17.83
C LEU A 49 32.24 4.97 -17.38
N THR A 50 31.22 5.33 -18.12
CA THR A 50 29.84 4.93 -17.80
C THR A 50 29.62 3.44 -18.00
N PHE A 51 30.26 2.86 -19.02
CA PHE A 51 30.26 1.42 -19.23
C PHE A 51 30.93 0.68 -18.05
N ILE A 52 32.07 1.19 -17.58
CA ILE A 52 32.76 0.63 -16.38
C ILE A 52 31.88 0.78 -15.13
N ILE A 53 31.26 1.94 -14.93
CA ILE A 53 30.32 2.17 -13.82
C ILE A 53 29.15 1.21 -13.91
N GLY A 54 28.58 1.01 -15.09
CA GLY A 54 27.52 0.03 -15.36
C GLY A 54 27.92 -1.39 -14.99
N LEU A 55 29.13 -1.81 -15.34
CA LEU A 55 29.69 -3.12 -14.97
C LEU A 55 29.87 -3.24 -13.45
N ILE A 56 30.36 -2.19 -12.80
CA ILE A 56 30.51 -2.15 -11.33
C ILE A 56 29.14 -2.27 -10.65
N ILE A 57 28.15 -1.52 -11.10
CA ILE A 57 26.77 -1.59 -10.59
C ILE A 57 26.21 -3.00 -10.80
N TYR A 58 26.36 -3.56 -12.00
CA TYR A 58 25.94 -4.94 -12.30
C TYR A 58 26.62 -5.97 -11.39
N HIS A 59 27.91 -5.81 -11.13
CA HIS A 59 28.69 -6.68 -10.24
C HIS A 59 28.25 -6.54 -8.79
N ILE A 60 28.00 -5.32 -8.32
CA ILE A 60 27.45 -5.03 -6.98
C ILE A 60 26.10 -5.72 -6.81
N PHE A 61 25.18 -5.52 -7.76
CA PHE A 61 23.87 -6.19 -7.73
C PHE A 61 24.00 -7.72 -7.72
N THR A 62 24.94 -8.27 -8.50
CA THR A 62 25.11 -9.72 -8.60
C THR A 62 25.80 -10.34 -7.38
N HIS A 63 26.73 -9.64 -6.74
CA HIS A 63 27.52 -10.20 -5.63
C HIS A 63 27.05 -9.75 -4.24
N TYR A 64 26.79 -8.47 -4.04
CA TYR A 64 26.44 -7.93 -2.72
C TYR A 64 24.98 -8.10 -2.42
N PHE A 65 24.09 -7.69 -3.32
CA PHE A 65 22.65 -7.80 -3.09
C PHE A 65 22.19 -9.25 -3.09
N THR A 66 22.71 -10.13 -3.96
CA THR A 66 22.41 -11.57 -3.91
C THR A 66 22.93 -12.25 -2.65
N ARG A 67 24.08 -11.83 -2.10
CA ARG A 67 24.57 -12.34 -0.81
C ARG A 67 23.72 -11.84 0.36
N TRP A 68 23.25 -10.60 0.29
CA TRP A 68 22.40 -10.01 1.32
C TRP A 68 21.02 -10.63 1.29
N ALA A 69 20.44 -10.83 0.12
CA ALA A 69 19.15 -11.51 -0.07
C ALA A 69 19.17 -12.95 0.44
N LYS A 70 20.29 -13.69 0.29
CA LYS A 70 20.45 -15.03 0.87
C LYS A 70 20.47 -15.08 2.41
N LYS A 71 20.66 -13.94 3.08
CA LYS A 71 20.57 -13.81 4.55
C LYS A 71 19.13 -13.55 5.01
N THR A 72 18.26 -13.12 4.12
CA THR A 72 16.83 -12.92 4.44
C THR A 72 16.09 -14.25 4.31
N ARG A 73 15.07 -14.45 5.16
CA ARG A 73 14.22 -15.66 5.13
C ARG A 73 13.20 -15.66 3.99
N THR A 74 13.22 -14.65 3.12
CA THR A 74 12.24 -14.47 2.05
C THR A 74 12.89 -14.62 0.68
N THR A 75 12.24 -15.31 -0.24
CA THR A 75 12.65 -15.48 -1.65
C THR A 75 12.36 -14.23 -2.49
N LEU A 76 11.66 -13.24 -1.92
CA LEU A 76 11.21 -12.03 -2.60
C LEU A 76 12.39 -11.16 -3.05
N ASP A 77 13.37 -10.98 -2.18
CA ASP A 77 14.55 -10.15 -2.44
C ASP A 77 15.38 -10.70 -3.59
N ASP A 78 15.54 -12.03 -3.66
CA ASP A 78 16.24 -12.70 -4.75
C ASP A 78 15.53 -12.51 -6.09
N GLU A 79 14.21 -12.60 -6.10
CA GLU A 79 13.40 -12.43 -7.32
C GLU A 79 13.40 -10.98 -7.82
N ILE A 80 13.32 -9.99 -6.93
CA ILE A 80 13.42 -8.58 -7.29
C ILE A 80 14.79 -8.31 -7.94
N ILE A 81 15.88 -8.71 -7.29
CA ILE A 81 17.24 -8.49 -7.78
C ILE A 81 17.42 -9.15 -9.15
N LYS A 82 16.96 -10.39 -9.32
CA LYS A 82 17.05 -11.12 -10.58
C LYS A 82 16.33 -10.41 -11.73
N ASN A 83 15.18 -9.82 -11.48
CA ASN A 83 14.34 -9.17 -12.50
C ASN A 83 14.75 -7.73 -12.80
N VAL A 84 15.37 -7.02 -11.83
CA VAL A 84 15.65 -5.59 -11.93
C VAL A 84 17.10 -5.30 -12.36
N LYS A 85 18.05 -6.20 -12.07
CA LYS A 85 19.48 -5.99 -12.37
C LYS A 85 19.78 -5.65 -13.84
N ARG A 86 19.16 -6.35 -14.80
CA ARG A 86 19.38 -6.09 -16.23
C ARG A 86 18.81 -4.73 -16.66
N PRO A 87 17.54 -4.40 -16.39
CA PRO A 87 17.00 -3.07 -16.70
C PRO A 87 17.79 -1.92 -16.07
N ILE A 88 18.25 -2.04 -14.81
CA ILE A 88 19.10 -1.02 -14.18
C ILE A 88 20.43 -0.86 -14.93
N TYR A 89 21.05 -1.96 -15.33
CA TYR A 89 22.27 -1.90 -16.15
C TYR A 89 22.05 -1.14 -17.46
N PHE A 90 20.94 -1.42 -18.16
CA PHE A 90 20.58 -0.70 -19.37
C PHE A 90 20.29 0.79 -19.10
N LEU A 91 19.66 1.13 -17.96
CA LEU A 91 19.42 2.52 -17.57
C LEU A 91 20.74 3.29 -17.41
N VAL A 92 21.72 2.69 -16.72
CA VAL A 92 23.04 3.32 -16.53
C VAL A 92 23.75 3.52 -17.86
N ILE A 93 23.70 2.54 -18.77
CA ILE A 93 24.29 2.68 -20.11
C ILE A 93 23.59 3.77 -20.91
N LEU A 94 22.25 3.86 -20.84
CA LEU A 94 21.48 4.86 -21.56
C LEU A 94 21.83 6.28 -21.09
N ILE A 95 21.91 6.50 -19.76
CA ILE A 95 22.35 7.76 -19.17
C ILE A 95 23.78 8.11 -19.64
N GLY A 96 24.67 7.12 -19.63
CA GLY A 96 26.05 7.33 -20.07
C GLY A 96 26.19 7.63 -21.56
N PHE A 97 25.33 7.02 -22.36
CA PHE A 97 25.33 7.29 -23.79
C PHE A 97 24.79 8.69 -24.08
N TRP A 98 23.76 9.13 -23.34
CA TRP A 98 23.29 10.52 -23.40
C TRP A 98 24.41 11.49 -23.00
N LEU A 99 25.10 11.27 -21.88
CA LEU A 99 26.21 12.11 -21.42
C LEU A 99 27.38 12.16 -22.42
N ALA A 100 27.66 11.05 -23.12
CA ALA A 100 28.67 11.01 -24.14
C ALA A 100 28.29 11.85 -25.37
N ILE A 101 27.02 11.81 -25.78
CA ILE A 101 26.52 12.59 -26.91
C ILE A 101 26.50 14.08 -26.57
N ASP A 102 26.15 14.44 -25.35
CA ASP A 102 26.09 15.83 -24.85
C ASP A 102 27.47 16.54 -24.92
N GLN A 103 28.60 15.79 -25.00
CA GLN A 103 29.93 16.35 -25.21
C GLN A 103 30.20 16.75 -26.67
N LEU A 104 29.31 16.40 -27.61
CA LEU A 104 29.53 16.61 -29.05
C LEU A 104 28.86 17.92 -29.48
N LEU A 105 29.56 19.05 -29.36
CA LEU A 105 29.05 20.39 -29.66
C LEU A 105 28.53 20.56 -31.09
N PHE A 106 29.00 19.73 -32.04
CA PHE A 106 28.47 19.78 -33.42
C PHE A 106 27.01 19.27 -33.52
N LEU A 107 26.46 18.68 -32.45
CA LEU A 107 25.09 18.26 -32.36
C LEU A 107 24.21 19.25 -31.59
N ASP A 108 24.75 20.37 -31.14
CA ASP A 108 24.02 21.36 -30.31
C ASP A 108 22.72 21.86 -30.97
N GLU A 109 22.68 21.97 -32.28
CA GLU A 109 21.48 22.32 -33.04
C GLU A 109 20.33 21.31 -32.79
N TYR A 110 20.66 20.04 -32.55
CA TYR A 110 19.73 18.95 -32.33
C TYR A 110 19.66 18.53 -30.85
N ALA A 111 20.40 19.16 -29.94
CA ALA A 111 20.54 18.75 -28.54
C ALA A 111 19.19 18.62 -27.82
N ILE A 112 18.25 19.53 -28.09
CA ILE A 112 16.90 19.49 -27.50
C ILE A 112 16.15 18.24 -27.91
N TYR A 113 16.19 17.87 -29.20
CA TYR A 113 15.49 16.69 -29.70
C TYR A 113 16.15 15.40 -29.23
N ILE A 114 17.49 15.35 -29.25
CA ILE A 114 18.28 14.22 -28.78
C ILE A 114 18.04 14.03 -27.29
N GLY A 115 18.16 15.08 -26.47
CA GLY A 115 17.90 15.04 -25.03
C GLY A 115 16.49 14.56 -24.70
N PHE A 116 15.48 15.01 -25.46
CA PHE A 116 14.10 14.53 -25.29
C PHE A 116 13.95 13.03 -25.59
N ILE A 117 14.59 12.51 -26.64
CA ILE A 117 14.55 11.09 -27.00
C ILE A 117 15.19 10.23 -25.89
N PHE A 118 16.36 10.63 -25.38
CA PHE A 118 17.02 9.91 -24.28
C PHE A 118 16.18 9.93 -23.01
N LEU A 119 15.70 11.08 -22.63
CA LEU A 119 14.87 11.24 -21.46
C LEU A 119 13.55 10.43 -21.57
N ALA A 120 12.92 10.42 -22.75
CA ALA A 120 11.77 9.58 -23.01
C ALA A 120 12.10 8.08 -22.83
N ALA A 121 13.24 7.64 -23.35
CA ALA A 121 13.72 6.28 -23.20
C ALA A 121 14.02 5.92 -21.73
N GLU A 122 14.63 6.84 -20.98
CA GLU A 122 14.89 6.68 -19.54
C GLU A 122 13.59 6.56 -18.72
N VAL A 123 12.63 7.44 -18.98
CA VAL A 123 11.31 7.40 -18.29
C VAL A 123 10.60 6.10 -18.56
N LEU A 124 10.58 5.66 -19.83
CA LEU A 124 9.95 4.37 -20.19
C LEU A 124 10.68 3.18 -19.55
N LEU A 125 12.01 3.24 -19.46
CA LEU A 125 12.81 2.21 -18.83
C LEU A 125 12.59 2.17 -17.31
N VAL A 126 12.46 3.32 -16.66
CA VAL A 126 12.09 3.41 -15.23
C VAL A 126 10.69 2.86 -15.02
N ALA A 127 9.71 3.23 -15.86
CA ALA A 127 8.35 2.66 -15.81
C ALA A 127 8.37 1.13 -15.97
N TYR A 128 9.20 0.62 -16.89
CA TYR A 128 9.42 -0.81 -17.08
C TYR A 128 10.03 -1.47 -15.82
N ILE A 129 10.98 -0.84 -15.16
CA ILE A 129 11.58 -1.34 -13.91
C ILE A 129 10.49 -1.44 -12.82
N ILE A 130 9.67 -0.40 -12.67
CA ILE A 130 8.57 -0.37 -11.69
C ILE A 130 7.58 -1.52 -11.99
N THR A 131 7.19 -1.72 -13.25
CA THR A 131 6.28 -2.81 -13.62
C THR A 131 6.89 -4.20 -13.38
N ARG A 132 8.21 -4.36 -13.52
CA ARG A 132 8.92 -5.60 -13.14
C ARG A 132 8.87 -5.86 -11.65
N VAL A 133 9.07 -4.83 -10.82
CA VAL A 133 8.93 -4.94 -9.37
C VAL A 133 7.51 -5.32 -8.98
N ILE A 134 6.50 -4.67 -9.57
CA ILE A 134 5.09 -5.01 -9.36
C ILE A 134 4.81 -6.48 -9.70
N ASN A 135 5.33 -6.96 -10.83
CA ASN A 135 5.17 -8.36 -11.25
C ASN A 135 5.74 -9.35 -10.22
N VAL A 136 6.93 -9.05 -9.69
CA VAL A 136 7.56 -9.89 -8.67
C VAL A 136 6.77 -9.87 -7.37
N LEU A 137 6.34 -8.71 -6.90
CA LEU A 137 5.56 -8.56 -5.66
C LEU A 137 4.23 -9.32 -5.74
N VAL A 138 3.50 -9.13 -6.84
CA VAL A 138 2.20 -9.80 -7.04
C VAL A 138 2.38 -11.30 -7.23
N GLY A 139 3.41 -11.74 -7.97
CA GLY A 139 3.73 -13.15 -8.15
C GLY A 139 4.08 -13.84 -6.82
N TRP A 140 4.98 -13.26 -6.05
CA TRP A 140 5.36 -13.77 -4.72
C TRP A 140 4.15 -13.89 -3.78
N TYR A 141 3.28 -12.88 -3.77
CA TYR A 141 2.07 -12.91 -2.95
C TYR A 141 1.09 -13.99 -3.42
N ALA A 142 0.93 -14.17 -4.75
CA ALA A 142 0.11 -15.21 -5.33
C ALA A 142 0.61 -16.61 -4.95
N ASP A 143 1.93 -16.88 -5.05
CA ASP A 143 2.53 -18.15 -4.67
C ASP A 143 2.34 -18.48 -3.19
N ARG A 144 2.41 -17.46 -2.34
CA ARG A 144 2.14 -17.61 -0.91
C ARG A 144 0.68 -18.00 -0.64
N MET A 145 -0.27 -17.42 -1.37
CA MET A 145 -1.70 -17.77 -1.25
C MET A 145 -1.99 -19.19 -1.71
N VAL A 146 -1.36 -19.63 -2.80
CA VAL A 146 -1.49 -21.00 -3.30
C VAL A 146 -1.05 -22.01 -2.26
N ARG A 147 0.09 -21.77 -1.60
CA ARG A 147 0.60 -22.64 -0.52
C ARG A 147 -0.31 -22.74 0.71
N THR A 148 -1.18 -21.75 0.92
CA THR A 148 -2.14 -21.72 2.04
C THR A 148 -3.52 -22.27 1.67
N GLY A 149 -3.69 -22.90 0.49
CA GLY A 149 -4.92 -23.59 0.07
C GLY A 149 -6.06 -22.68 -0.44
N LYS A 150 -5.83 -21.37 -0.60
CA LYS A 150 -6.82 -20.40 -1.08
C LYS A 150 -6.70 -20.17 -2.60
N GLN A 151 -6.85 -21.20 -3.40
CA GLN A 151 -6.14 -21.39 -4.65
C GLN A 151 -6.64 -20.68 -5.90
N GLN A 152 -7.90 -20.42 -6.15
CA GLN A 152 -8.29 -20.08 -7.54
C GLN A 152 -8.91 -18.69 -7.72
N MET A 153 -9.67 -18.21 -6.76
CA MET A 153 -10.34 -16.91 -6.86
C MET A 153 -9.41 -15.73 -6.64
N SER A 154 -8.35 -15.93 -5.85
CA SER A 154 -7.39 -14.88 -5.48
C SER A 154 -6.40 -14.54 -6.60
N THR A 155 -5.99 -15.50 -7.44
CA THR A 155 -5.02 -15.27 -8.53
C THR A 155 -5.60 -14.40 -9.64
N ASN A 156 -6.87 -14.55 -9.99
CA ASN A 156 -7.53 -13.73 -10.99
C ASN A 156 -7.64 -12.26 -10.53
N ILE A 157 -8.01 -12.03 -9.27
CA ILE A 157 -8.10 -10.69 -8.68
C ILE A 157 -6.72 -10.03 -8.66
N LEU A 158 -5.68 -10.76 -8.25
CA LEU A 158 -4.31 -10.27 -8.25
C LEU A 158 -3.82 -9.91 -9.65
N ASN A 159 -4.20 -10.68 -10.68
CA ASN A 159 -3.85 -10.37 -12.06
C ASN A 159 -4.56 -9.11 -12.58
N ILE A 160 -5.83 -8.89 -12.20
CA ILE A 160 -6.55 -7.65 -12.52
C ILE A 160 -5.88 -6.47 -11.84
N PHE A 161 -5.57 -6.58 -10.55
CA PHE A 161 -4.89 -5.55 -9.78
C PHE A 161 -3.50 -5.21 -10.34
N LYS A 162 -2.74 -6.23 -10.75
CA LYS A 162 -1.46 -6.06 -11.44
C LYS A 162 -1.61 -5.25 -12.74
N LYS A 163 -2.58 -5.61 -13.59
CA LYS A 163 -2.84 -4.88 -14.84
C LYS A 163 -3.23 -3.42 -14.55
N PHE A 164 -4.06 -3.19 -13.54
CA PHE A 164 -4.42 -1.84 -13.11
C PHE A 164 -3.19 -1.02 -12.70
N LEU A 165 -2.31 -1.58 -11.87
CA LEU A 165 -1.07 -0.90 -11.45
C LEU A 165 -0.16 -0.60 -12.66
N HIS A 166 -0.06 -1.49 -13.64
CA HIS A 166 0.71 -1.22 -14.87
C HIS A 166 0.13 -0.04 -15.63
N VAL A 167 -1.19 0.01 -15.81
CA VAL A 167 -1.86 1.14 -16.48
C VAL A 167 -1.56 2.45 -15.75
N VAL A 168 -1.66 2.46 -14.42
CA VAL A 168 -1.35 3.65 -13.60
C VAL A 168 0.10 4.09 -13.82
N VAL A 169 1.07 3.16 -13.76
CA VAL A 169 2.50 3.48 -13.99
C VAL A 169 2.73 4.11 -15.36
N TYR A 170 2.15 3.54 -16.42
CA TYR A 170 2.32 4.08 -17.77
C TYR A 170 1.58 5.40 -17.99
N ILE A 171 0.43 5.62 -17.34
CA ILE A 171 -0.25 6.93 -17.34
C ILE A 171 0.68 7.99 -16.73
N PHE A 172 1.27 7.72 -15.56
CA PHE A 172 2.19 8.66 -14.92
C PHE A 172 3.47 8.89 -15.74
N ALA A 173 4.02 7.85 -16.35
CA ALA A 173 5.16 7.98 -17.25
C ALA A 173 4.82 8.86 -18.46
N PHE A 174 3.66 8.67 -19.07
CA PHE A 174 3.18 9.46 -20.18
C PHE A 174 2.95 10.94 -19.80
N LEU A 175 2.30 11.18 -18.66
CA LEU A 175 2.10 12.55 -18.16
C LEU A 175 3.43 13.25 -17.87
N PHE A 176 4.39 12.50 -17.32
CA PHE A 176 5.73 13.04 -17.05
C PHE A 176 6.45 13.43 -18.35
N LEU A 177 6.32 12.63 -19.40
CA LEU A 177 6.85 12.96 -20.73
C LEU A 177 6.20 14.21 -21.33
N LEU A 178 4.88 14.34 -21.21
CA LEU A 178 4.17 15.53 -21.64
C LEU A 178 4.61 16.78 -20.86
N TYR A 179 4.80 16.64 -19.53
CA TYR A 179 5.27 17.72 -18.66
C TYR A 179 6.64 18.26 -19.12
N ILE A 180 7.58 17.36 -19.41
CA ILE A 180 8.92 17.74 -19.88
C ILE A 180 8.87 18.35 -21.28
N SER A 181 7.95 17.90 -22.13
CA SER A 181 7.69 18.48 -23.44
C SER A 181 7.06 19.88 -23.35
N LYS A 182 6.85 20.42 -22.11
CA LYS A 182 6.19 21.71 -21.85
C LYS A 182 4.77 21.79 -22.41
N VAL A 183 4.11 20.64 -22.58
CA VAL A 183 2.69 20.57 -22.94
C VAL A 183 1.85 20.97 -21.73
N ASP A 184 0.83 21.79 -21.95
CA ASP A 184 -0.11 22.13 -20.87
C ASP A 184 -0.92 20.91 -20.44
N LEU A 185 -0.71 20.48 -19.19
CA LEU A 185 -1.36 19.33 -18.59
C LEU A 185 -2.64 19.68 -17.84
N SER A 186 -3.03 20.96 -17.77
CA SER A 186 -4.17 21.42 -16.95
C SER A 186 -5.43 20.62 -17.23
N GLY A 187 -5.77 20.43 -18.52
CA GLY A 187 -6.93 19.63 -18.91
C GLY A 187 -6.83 18.17 -18.54
N ALA A 188 -5.65 17.55 -18.70
CA ALA A 188 -5.40 16.17 -18.36
C ALA A 188 -5.48 15.93 -16.83
N LEU A 189 -4.92 16.84 -16.03
CA LEU A 189 -4.98 16.79 -14.57
C LEU A 189 -6.40 16.99 -14.04
N VAL A 190 -7.16 17.90 -14.61
CA VAL A 190 -8.59 18.09 -14.28
C VAL A 190 -9.37 16.81 -14.62
N GLY A 191 -9.16 16.25 -15.82
CA GLY A 191 -9.82 15.00 -16.24
C GLY A 191 -9.49 13.82 -15.31
N LEU A 192 -8.21 13.67 -14.92
CA LEU A 192 -7.78 12.66 -13.95
C LEU A 192 -8.37 12.91 -12.56
N GLY A 193 -8.47 14.18 -12.13
CA GLY A 193 -9.08 14.57 -10.87
C GLY A 193 -10.55 14.16 -10.80
N VAL A 194 -11.33 14.52 -11.83
CA VAL A 194 -12.74 14.14 -11.94
C VAL A 194 -12.91 12.62 -12.03
N GLY A 195 -12.08 11.96 -12.85
CA GLY A 195 -12.06 10.48 -12.93
C GLY A 195 -11.69 9.82 -11.60
N GLY A 196 -10.75 10.40 -10.86
CA GLY A 196 -10.37 9.94 -9.52
C GLY A 196 -11.51 10.05 -8.51
N ILE A 197 -12.26 11.16 -8.55
CA ILE A 197 -13.47 11.34 -7.72
C ILE A 197 -14.53 10.28 -8.06
N ALA A 198 -14.77 10.02 -9.34
CA ALA A 198 -15.72 9.00 -9.77
C ALA A 198 -15.32 7.60 -9.27
N ILE A 199 -14.03 7.25 -9.36
CA ILE A 199 -13.49 5.99 -8.81
C ILE A 199 -13.62 5.96 -7.28
N ALA A 200 -13.35 7.08 -6.58
CA ALA A 200 -13.49 7.15 -5.13
C ALA A 200 -14.93 6.90 -4.68
N PHE A 201 -15.92 7.48 -5.36
CA PHE A 201 -17.34 7.20 -5.10
C PHE A 201 -17.72 5.73 -5.38
N ALA A 202 -17.19 5.15 -6.46
CA ALA A 202 -17.45 3.75 -6.77
C ALA A 202 -16.89 2.78 -5.69
N LEU A 203 -15.77 3.15 -5.07
CA LEU A 203 -15.11 2.34 -4.02
C LEU A 203 -15.51 2.73 -2.59
N GLN A 204 -16.31 3.77 -2.42
CA GLN A 204 -16.65 4.34 -1.10
C GLN A 204 -17.15 3.30 -0.10
N ASN A 205 -18.08 2.43 -0.53
CA ASN A 205 -18.62 1.40 0.36
C ASN A 205 -17.58 0.36 0.79
N VAL A 206 -16.70 -0.04 -0.13
CA VAL A 206 -15.64 -1.01 0.17
C VAL A 206 -14.62 -0.41 1.15
N LEU A 207 -14.25 0.85 0.95
CA LEU A 207 -13.36 1.56 1.86
C LEU A 207 -14.01 1.77 3.22
N SER A 208 -15.30 2.14 3.26
CA SER A 208 -16.03 2.31 4.51
C SER A 208 -16.06 1.02 5.32
N ASP A 209 -16.35 -0.13 4.69
CA ASP A 209 -16.33 -1.43 5.37
C ASP A 209 -14.92 -1.77 5.90
N ALA A 210 -13.87 -1.47 5.15
CA ALA A 210 -12.49 -1.69 5.58
C ALA A 210 -12.10 -0.81 6.78
N PHE A 211 -12.49 0.46 6.78
CA PHE A 211 -12.27 1.35 7.92
C PHE A 211 -13.08 0.93 9.13
N SER A 212 -14.32 0.43 8.92
CA SER A 212 -15.15 -0.14 10.00
C SER A 212 -14.50 -1.38 10.61
N ALA A 213 -13.91 -2.27 9.79
CA ALA A 213 -13.14 -3.41 10.30
C ALA A 213 -11.94 -2.96 11.15
N PHE A 214 -11.27 -1.89 10.73
CA PHE A 214 -10.16 -1.31 11.47
C PHE A 214 -10.61 -0.77 12.84
N SER A 215 -11.74 -0.03 12.87
CA SER A 215 -12.33 0.46 14.12
C SER A 215 -12.73 -0.70 15.04
N ILE A 216 -13.36 -1.76 14.52
CA ILE A 216 -13.70 -2.96 15.30
C ILE A 216 -12.44 -3.58 15.94
N PHE A 217 -11.34 -3.64 15.19
CA PHE A 217 -10.08 -4.22 15.66
C PHE A 217 -9.41 -3.37 16.76
N PHE A 218 -9.44 -2.04 16.64
CA PHE A 218 -8.78 -1.14 17.60
C PHE A 218 -9.65 -0.88 18.83
N ASP A 219 -10.93 -0.51 18.63
CA ASP A 219 -11.83 -0.12 19.71
C ASP A 219 -12.46 -1.32 20.41
N ARG A 220 -12.48 -2.48 19.75
CA ARG A 220 -13.02 -3.75 20.26
C ARG A 220 -14.40 -3.62 20.90
N PRO A 221 -15.39 -3.07 20.20
CA PRO A 221 -16.76 -3.06 20.73
C PRO A 221 -17.27 -4.48 20.98
N PHE A 222 -16.83 -5.43 20.15
CA PHE A 222 -17.03 -6.88 20.31
C PHE A 222 -15.82 -7.65 19.74
N GLU A 223 -15.66 -8.90 20.15
CA GLU A 223 -14.62 -9.81 19.70
C GLU A 223 -15.24 -11.13 19.18
N ILE A 224 -14.42 -11.96 18.51
CA ILE A 224 -14.87 -13.30 18.12
C ILE A 224 -15.21 -14.11 19.38
N GLY A 225 -16.39 -14.73 19.38
CA GLY A 225 -16.94 -15.47 20.53
C GLY A 225 -17.84 -14.64 21.44
N ASP A 226 -17.99 -13.32 21.20
CA ASP A 226 -18.93 -12.50 21.97
C ASP A 226 -20.36 -12.74 21.51
N PHE A 227 -21.28 -12.81 22.47
CA PHE A 227 -22.71 -12.79 22.19
C PHE A 227 -23.19 -11.34 22.12
N ILE A 228 -23.66 -10.95 20.95
CA ILE A 228 -24.10 -9.57 20.65
C ILE A 228 -25.51 -9.55 20.12
N VAL A 229 -26.19 -8.42 20.36
CA VAL A 229 -27.51 -8.12 19.78
C VAL A 229 -27.39 -6.85 18.95
N ILE A 230 -27.82 -6.91 17.69
CA ILE A 230 -27.79 -5.83 16.72
C ILE A 230 -29.19 -5.66 16.12
N GLY A 231 -29.95 -4.68 16.56
CA GLY A 231 -31.37 -4.57 16.20
C GLY A 231 -32.15 -5.80 16.71
N ASP A 232 -32.78 -6.53 15.79
CA ASP A 232 -33.56 -7.73 16.12
C ASP A 232 -32.75 -9.04 16.08
N ASP A 233 -31.49 -8.96 15.63
CA ASP A 233 -30.63 -10.11 15.46
C ASP A 233 -29.77 -10.34 16.70
N ALA A 234 -29.82 -11.57 17.25
CA ALA A 234 -29.07 -11.98 18.43
C ALA A 234 -28.25 -13.23 18.13
N GLY A 235 -26.94 -13.17 18.39
CA GLY A 235 -26.06 -14.31 18.11
C GLY A 235 -24.63 -14.14 18.56
N THR A 236 -23.80 -15.14 18.28
CA THR A 236 -22.38 -15.18 18.62
C THR A 236 -21.53 -14.83 17.40
N VAL A 237 -20.58 -13.92 17.58
CA VAL A 237 -19.62 -13.54 16.52
C VAL A 237 -18.70 -14.73 16.24
N THR A 238 -18.71 -15.24 15.01
CA THR A 238 -17.89 -16.37 14.58
C THR A 238 -16.64 -15.94 13.83
N HIS A 239 -16.74 -14.87 13.02
CA HIS A 239 -15.63 -14.42 12.21
C HIS A 239 -15.76 -12.92 11.89
N ILE A 240 -14.62 -12.21 11.90
CA ILE A 240 -14.51 -10.81 11.49
C ILE A 240 -13.54 -10.73 10.33
N SER A 241 -14.03 -10.30 9.15
CA SER A 241 -13.24 -10.09 7.94
C SER A 241 -13.08 -8.59 7.65
N MET A 242 -12.29 -8.25 6.64
CA MET A 242 -12.07 -6.85 6.24
C MET A 242 -13.35 -6.14 5.75
N LYS A 243 -14.34 -6.88 5.20
CA LYS A 243 -15.59 -6.33 4.67
C LYS A 243 -16.81 -6.63 5.53
N SER A 244 -16.85 -7.80 6.17
CA SER A 244 -18.05 -8.32 6.84
C SER A 244 -17.72 -9.08 8.11
N THR A 245 -18.64 -9.08 9.04
CA THR A 245 -18.64 -9.92 10.24
C THR A 245 -19.71 -11.00 10.09
N ARG A 246 -19.40 -12.22 10.54
CA ARG A 246 -20.30 -13.37 10.56
C ARG A 246 -20.74 -13.63 11.98
N ILE A 247 -22.04 -13.83 12.14
CA ILE A 247 -22.70 -14.04 13.42
C ILE A 247 -23.55 -15.30 13.32
N GLN A 248 -23.32 -16.26 14.20
CA GLN A 248 -24.18 -17.43 14.35
C GLN A 248 -25.39 -17.05 15.17
N LEU A 249 -26.55 -16.96 14.53
CA LEU A 249 -27.80 -16.60 15.21
C LEU A 249 -28.32 -17.74 16.06
N LEU A 250 -29.20 -17.40 17.03
CA LEU A 250 -29.84 -18.37 17.93
C LEU A 250 -30.73 -19.40 17.19
N ARG A 251 -31.24 -19.03 16.01
CA ARG A 251 -32.06 -19.93 15.15
C ARG A 251 -31.25 -20.96 14.38
N GLY A 252 -29.90 -20.83 14.39
CA GLY A 252 -29.00 -21.74 13.73
C GLY A 252 -28.44 -21.26 12.37
N GLU A 253 -28.96 -20.18 11.80
CA GLU A 253 -28.44 -19.58 10.58
C GLU A 253 -27.21 -18.70 10.83
N GLU A 254 -26.35 -18.56 9.81
CA GLU A 254 -25.23 -17.60 9.81
C GLU A 254 -25.68 -16.28 9.17
N LEU A 255 -25.67 -15.21 9.95
CA LEU A 255 -25.86 -13.85 9.44
C LEU A 255 -24.53 -13.27 8.98
N VAL A 256 -24.45 -12.85 7.72
CA VAL A 256 -23.30 -12.11 7.18
C VAL A 256 -23.70 -10.65 7.00
N ILE A 257 -23.12 -9.77 7.79
CA ILE A 257 -23.45 -8.35 7.79
C ILE A 257 -22.17 -7.52 7.52
N SER A 258 -22.28 -6.43 6.75
CA SER A 258 -21.15 -5.55 6.49
C SER A 258 -20.66 -4.86 7.78
N ASN A 259 -19.35 -4.66 7.92
CA ASN A 259 -18.79 -4.06 9.13
C ASN A 259 -19.33 -2.66 9.37
N ARG A 260 -19.53 -1.88 8.31
CA ARG A 260 -20.16 -0.56 8.39
C ARG A 260 -21.58 -0.66 8.96
N SER A 261 -22.40 -1.58 8.41
CA SER A 261 -23.80 -1.73 8.85
C SER A 261 -23.92 -2.16 10.32
N ILE A 262 -22.91 -2.83 10.87
CA ILE A 262 -22.84 -3.15 12.29
C ILE A 262 -22.57 -1.89 13.11
N LEU A 263 -21.54 -1.11 12.74
CA LEU A 263 -21.14 0.07 13.50
C LEU A 263 -22.15 1.22 13.39
N ASP A 264 -22.96 1.26 12.33
CA ASP A 264 -24.05 2.23 12.18
C ASP A 264 -25.26 1.92 13.12
N LYS A 265 -25.27 0.73 13.76
CA LYS A 265 -26.33 0.30 14.68
C LYS A 265 -25.85 0.27 16.13
N ASN A 266 -26.81 0.31 17.07
CA ASN A 266 -26.52 0.07 18.48
C ASN A 266 -26.14 -1.40 18.68
N ILE A 267 -24.99 -1.65 19.31
CA ILE A 267 -24.47 -2.98 19.59
C ILE A 267 -24.63 -3.23 21.10
N HIS A 268 -25.35 -4.25 21.46
CA HIS A 268 -25.44 -4.72 22.85
C HIS A 268 -24.52 -5.94 23.01
N ASN A 269 -23.40 -5.78 23.70
CA ASN A 269 -22.44 -6.86 23.96
C ASN A 269 -22.72 -7.47 25.34
N TYR A 270 -23.23 -8.69 25.35
CA TYR A 270 -23.62 -9.39 26.60
C TYR A 270 -22.43 -10.04 27.31
N LYS A 271 -21.28 -10.26 26.65
CA LYS A 271 -20.08 -10.75 27.34
C LYS A 271 -19.49 -9.72 28.31
N LYS A 272 -19.66 -8.43 28.02
CA LYS A 272 -19.22 -7.33 28.89
C LYS A 272 -20.19 -6.99 30.01
N LEU A 273 -21.24 -7.79 30.17
CA LEU A 273 -22.27 -7.57 31.17
C LEU A 273 -21.73 -7.89 32.57
N GLN A 274 -21.66 -6.89 33.44
CA GLN A 274 -21.23 -7.08 34.85
C GLN A 274 -22.42 -7.53 35.75
N LYS A 275 -23.60 -6.99 35.50
CA LYS A 275 -24.83 -7.30 36.24
C LYS A 275 -26.00 -7.32 35.26
N ARG A 276 -26.91 -8.30 35.42
CA ARG A 276 -28.14 -8.38 34.65
C ARG A 276 -29.29 -7.91 35.50
N ARG A 277 -29.99 -6.86 35.05
CA ARG A 277 -31.20 -6.40 35.70
C ARG A 277 -32.37 -7.27 35.26
N ILE A 278 -33.05 -7.86 36.24
CA ILE A 278 -34.30 -8.61 36.04
C ILE A 278 -35.41 -7.81 36.68
N VAL A 279 -36.44 -7.47 35.92
CA VAL A 279 -37.64 -6.78 36.41
C VAL A 279 -38.79 -7.77 36.31
N PHE A 280 -39.48 -7.96 37.40
CA PHE A 280 -40.70 -8.79 37.43
C PHE A 280 -41.78 -8.12 38.27
N THR A 281 -43.02 -8.47 38.01
CA THR A 281 -44.18 -7.95 38.72
C THR A 281 -44.88 -9.12 39.40
N LEU A 282 -45.18 -8.96 40.67
CA LEU A 282 -45.95 -9.90 41.44
C LEU A 282 -47.36 -9.33 41.66
N GLY A 283 -48.36 -10.10 41.32
CA GLY A 283 -49.77 -9.75 41.63
C GLY A 283 -50.19 -10.35 42.92
N VAL A 284 -50.99 -9.61 43.68
CA VAL A 284 -51.67 -10.08 44.90
C VAL A 284 -53.13 -9.93 44.72
N THR A 285 -53.94 -10.74 45.49
CA THR A 285 -55.40 -10.68 45.43
C THR A 285 -55.95 -9.40 46.05
N TYR A 286 -57.05 -8.85 45.52
CA TYR A 286 -57.68 -7.60 46.00
C TYR A 286 -58.09 -7.64 47.45
N GLY A 287 -58.34 -8.82 48.03
CA GLY A 287 -58.68 -8.98 49.44
C GLY A 287 -57.54 -9.02 50.42
N THR A 288 -56.28 -8.75 49.96
CA THR A 288 -55.07 -8.82 50.79
C THR A 288 -55.07 -7.64 51.79
N PRO A 289 -55.03 -7.88 53.12
CA PRO A 289 -54.95 -6.83 54.11
C PRO A 289 -53.73 -5.95 53.99
N LEU A 290 -53.83 -4.65 54.25
CA LEU A 290 -52.76 -3.66 54.14
C LEU A 290 -51.49 -4.04 54.92
N GLU A 291 -51.66 -4.66 56.12
CA GLU A 291 -50.54 -5.17 56.91
C GLU A 291 -49.69 -6.25 56.18
N LYS A 292 -50.36 -7.13 55.45
CA LYS A 292 -49.71 -8.16 54.65
C LYS A 292 -49.02 -7.52 53.45
N LEU A 293 -49.64 -6.56 52.78
CA LEU A 293 -49.05 -5.82 51.67
C LEU A 293 -47.70 -5.16 52.08
N ARG A 294 -47.66 -4.51 53.23
CA ARG A 294 -46.44 -3.90 53.77
C ARG A 294 -45.32 -4.92 54.05
N LYS A 295 -45.69 -6.14 54.44
CA LYS A 295 -44.73 -7.22 54.72
C LYS A 295 -44.11 -7.83 53.44
N ILE A 296 -44.77 -7.72 52.29
CA ILE A 296 -44.35 -8.32 51.06
C ILE A 296 -42.94 -7.79 50.64
N GLU A 297 -42.70 -6.47 50.75
CA GLU A 297 -41.40 -5.89 50.43
C GLU A 297 -40.29 -6.50 51.31
N THR A 298 -40.50 -6.63 52.60
CA THR A 298 -39.54 -7.22 53.53
C THR A 298 -39.30 -8.69 53.23
N MET A 299 -40.36 -9.47 52.96
CA MET A 299 -40.25 -10.88 52.58
C MET A 299 -39.46 -11.08 51.28
N ILE A 300 -39.68 -10.23 50.23
CA ILE A 300 -38.94 -10.31 49.01
C ILE A 300 -37.47 -9.98 49.24
N ARG A 301 -37.17 -8.95 50.05
CA ARG A 301 -35.79 -8.59 50.41
C ARG A 301 -35.08 -9.73 51.17
N GLU A 302 -35.76 -10.39 52.08
CA GLU A 302 -35.21 -11.52 52.81
C GLU A 302 -34.95 -12.73 51.92
N ILE A 303 -35.91 -13.08 51.05
CA ILE A 303 -35.77 -14.20 50.10
C ILE A 303 -34.61 -13.96 49.14
N ILE A 304 -34.53 -12.76 48.54
CA ILE A 304 -33.45 -12.43 47.58
C ILE A 304 -32.10 -12.28 48.30
N GLY A 305 -32.13 -11.74 49.56
CA GLY A 305 -30.91 -11.58 50.36
C GLY A 305 -30.28 -12.90 50.80
N GLN A 306 -31.01 -14.01 50.76
CA GLN A 306 -30.42 -15.37 50.94
C GLN A 306 -29.58 -15.84 49.74
N SER A 307 -29.72 -15.17 48.58
CA SER A 307 -28.96 -15.50 47.38
C SER A 307 -27.66 -14.69 47.31
N GLN A 308 -26.52 -15.35 47.18
CA GLN A 308 -25.22 -14.69 46.99
C GLN A 308 -25.08 -14.04 45.59
N ILE A 309 -25.96 -14.40 44.65
CA ILE A 309 -25.84 -14.00 43.24
C ILE A 309 -26.73 -12.81 42.91
N CYS A 310 -27.84 -12.63 43.70
CA CYS A 310 -28.85 -11.62 43.45
C CYS A 310 -28.73 -10.42 44.41
N GLN A 311 -28.96 -9.24 43.89
CA GLN A 311 -29.06 -8.00 44.67
C GLN A 311 -30.37 -7.32 44.36
N VAL A 312 -31.13 -6.87 45.42
CA VAL A 312 -32.34 -6.08 45.26
C VAL A 312 -31.93 -4.64 44.89
N ASP A 313 -32.40 -4.15 43.73
CA ASP A 313 -32.28 -2.75 43.36
C ASP A 313 -33.39 -1.93 44.07
N ARG A 314 -34.65 -2.20 43.77
CA ARG A 314 -35.80 -1.54 44.39
C ARG A 314 -37.02 -2.42 44.34
N ILE A 315 -37.88 -2.24 45.33
CA ILE A 315 -39.22 -2.85 45.41
C ILE A 315 -40.20 -1.73 45.68
N HIS A 316 -41.28 -1.67 44.94
CA HIS A 316 -42.33 -0.69 45.16
C HIS A 316 -43.66 -1.21 44.61
N PHE A 317 -44.77 -0.74 45.18
CA PHE A 317 -46.06 -0.96 44.60
C PHE A 317 -46.22 -0.12 43.32
N LYS A 318 -46.84 -0.71 42.32
CA LYS A 318 -47.05 -0.03 41.06
C LYS A 318 -48.44 0.56 40.95
N GLU A 319 -49.43 -0.22 41.27
CA GLU A 319 -50.86 0.15 41.27
C GLU A 319 -51.61 -0.79 42.25
#